data_561c13e3d23cabb6a7a89f6a58ea5574
#
_entry.id   561c13e3d23cabb6a7a89f6a58ea5574
#
_cell.length_a   1.000
_cell.length_b   1.000
_cell.length_c   1.000
_cell.angle_alpha   90.00
_cell.angle_beta   90.00
_cell.angle_gamma   90.00
#
_symmetry.space_group_name_H-M   'P 1'
#
loop_
_entity.id
_entity.type
_entity.pdbx_description
1 polymer ?
#
loop_
_entity_poly.entity_id
_entity_poly.type
_entity_poly.pdbx_seq_one_letter_code
_entity_poly.pdbx_strand_id
1 'polypeptide(L)'
;MTLRADTAVVLPLFNYTKQPNLDWIGESVAERVRESLSSEGLLLASREDRTEVYHRLSIRPNAILTRATILKIGQSLDASQLVFGQYELSTPAPAATPAAATADPKVDPKATLAGTLRLTGFVIDIKGMRLGPTFSAEGPMTDLSALQTKLAWLVLHYLAPKLSITEAEFMRTRPPVRVDALESYIRGLLSTSDDTRIKLFTQATKIDDHYSEPAFQLGRLYFRKKSYRDASLWFSKVAPTDSHYMEAMFFLGLCRFYQGDYESAIKQFQTVAGSYPLNEVYNDLGAAQARLDKPEALDSFKKALEGDEADPDYWFNVGLMVWKKGQLDEAKRMFSAVLERNPQDQEANDMLARATRGEGAKANVASPKERVKSTIDIATFLQLKAALKQK
;
A
#
# COMPACT_ATOMS: atom_id res chain seq x y z
N MET A 1 -8.68 -8.68 26.35
CA MET A 1 -7.39 -7.97 26.34
C MET A 1 -7.01 -7.84 24.88
N THR A 2 -7.37 -6.72 24.24
CA THR A 2 -7.00 -6.42 22.87
C THR A 2 -5.50 -6.20 22.86
N LEU A 3 -4.75 -7.11 22.24
CA LEU A 3 -3.36 -6.88 21.87
C LEU A 3 -3.35 -5.68 20.93
N ARG A 4 -3.06 -4.48 21.45
CA ARG A 4 -2.68 -3.34 20.62
C ARG A 4 -1.40 -3.76 19.92
N ALA A 5 -1.50 -4.01 18.63
CA ALA A 5 -0.35 -4.30 17.82
C ALA A 5 0.60 -3.08 17.89
N ASP A 6 1.84 -3.33 18.25
CA ASP A 6 2.85 -2.28 18.34
C ASP A 6 3.08 -1.68 16.95
N THR A 7 2.60 -0.45 16.73
CA THR A 7 2.76 0.27 15.47
C THR A 7 4.12 0.95 15.44
N ALA A 8 4.85 0.80 14.36
CA ALA A 8 6.09 1.51 14.12
C ALA A 8 5.91 2.65 13.09
N VAL A 9 6.76 3.66 13.17
CA VAL A 9 6.82 4.78 12.22
C VAL A 9 8.23 4.87 11.65
N VAL A 10 8.34 5.07 10.34
CA VAL A 10 9.62 5.33 9.69
C VAL A 10 9.62 6.76 9.15
N LEU A 11 10.58 7.57 9.61
CA LEU A 11 10.78 8.94 9.13
C LEU A 11 11.78 8.96 7.98
N PRO A 12 11.69 9.94 7.05
CA PRO A 12 12.75 10.20 6.08
C PRO A 12 14.08 10.44 6.78
N LEU A 13 15.15 9.89 6.22
CA LEU A 13 16.50 10.15 6.74
C LEU A 13 16.91 11.59 6.44
N PHE A 14 17.61 12.21 7.40
CA PHE A 14 18.06 13.58 7.28
C PHE A 14 19.25 13.70 6.33
N ASN A 15 19.21 14.70 5.44
CA ASN A 15 20.25 14.95 4.46
C ASN A 15 21.43 15.72 5.07
N TYR A 16 22.57 15.08 5.24
CA TYR A 16 23.83 15.70 5.68
C TYR A 16 24.84 15.85 4.53
N THR A 17 24.44 15.59 3.27
CA THR A 17 25.32 15.71 2.10
C THR A 17 25.56 17.16 1.72
N LYS A 18 24.79 18.11 2.22
CA LYS A 18 24.76 19.54 1.81
C LYS A 18 24.33 19.74 0.33
N GLN A 19 23.75 18.73 -0.29
CA GLN A 19 23.26 18.75 -1.67
C GLN A 19 21.73 18.59 -1.70
N PRO A 20 20.93 19.67 -1.85
CA PRO A 20 19.47 19.61 -1.83
C PRO A 20 18.85 18.75 -2.94
N ASN A 21 19.54 18.59 -4.07
CA ASN A 21 19.09 17.70 -5.16
C ASN A 21 19.04 16.22 -4.75
N LEU A 22 19.68 15.84 -3.64
CA LEU A 22 19.68 14.49 -3.07
C LEU A 22 18.64 14.29 -1.95
N ASP A 23 17.83 15.30 -1.63
CA ASP A 23 16.82 15.22 -0.54
C ASP A 23 15.83 14.05 -0.71
N TRP A 24 15.59 13.61 -1.95
CA TRP A 24 14.74 12.46 -2.23
C TRP A 24 15.27 11.14 -1.63
N ILE A 25 16.57 11.04 -1.34
CA ILE A 25 17.18 9.82 -0.76
C ILE A 25 16.59 9.52 0.61
N GLY A 26 16.36 10.53 1.44
CA GLY A 26 15.77 10.35 2.77
C GLY A 26 14.41 9.67 2.72
N GLU A 27 13.53 10.13 1.82
CA GLU A 27 12.22 9.51 1.58
C GLU A 27 12.37 8.12 0.96
N SER A 28 13.30 7.93 0.04
CA SER A 28 13.57 6.64 -0.59
C SER A 28 13.95 5.57 0.44
N VAL A 29 14.82 5.91 1.41
CA VAL A 29 15.17 4.99 2.50
C VAL A 29 13.97 4.70 3.38
N ALA A 30 13.18 5.73 3.73
CA ALA A 30 11.99 5.54 4.56
C ALA A 30 10.97 4.60 3.91
N GLU A 31 10.68 4.78 2.60
CA GLU A 31 9.77 3.91 1.87
C GLU A 31 10.30 2.47 1.80
N ARG A 32 11.58 2.26 1.46
CA ARG A 32 12.17 0.91 1.41
C ARG A 32 12.15 0.22 2.77
N VAL A 33 12.49 0.93 3.85
CA VAL A 33 12.43 0.38 5.21
C VAL A 33 10.98 0.05 5.57
N ARG A 34 10.03 0.98 5.37
CA ARG A 34 8.62 0.78 5.66
C ARG A 34 8.05 -0.43 4.93
N GLU A 35 8.25 -0.52 3.62
CA GLU A 35 7.79 -1.64 2.78
C GLU A 35 8.40 -2.97 3.22
N SER A 36 9.70 -2.97 3.51
CA SER A 36 10.41 -4.15 3.95
C SER A 36 9.92 -4.67 5.30
N LEU A 37 9.69 -3.78 6.27
CA LEU A 37 9.16 -4.15 7.57
C LEU A 37 7.69 -4.61 7.48
N SER A 38 6.86 -3.90 6.70
CA SER A 38 5.47 -4.27 6.48
C SER A 38 5.33 -5.61 5.77
N SER A 39 6.19 -5.90 4.79
CA SER A 39 6.18 -7.19 4.08
C SER A 39 6.53 -8.36 5.00
N GLU A 40 7.22 -8.13 6.12
CA GLU A 40 7.50 -9.11 7.17
C GLU A 40 6.46 -9.10 8.31
N GLY A 41 5.37 -8.36 8.14
CA GLY A 41 4.21 -8.40 9.03
C GLY A 41 4.25 -7.43 10.20
N LEU A 42 5.15 -6.44 10.19
CA LEU A 42 5.08 -5.36 11.18
C LEU A 42 4.01 -4.35 10.77
N LEU A 43 3.28 -3.83 11.76
CA LEU A 43 2.33 -2.75 11.53
C LEU A 43 3.06 -1.41 11.50
N LEU A 44 2.88 -0.68 10.40
CA LEU A 44 3.54 0.60 10.16
C LEU A 44 2.54 1.69 9.81
N ALA A 45 2.77 2.89 10.36
CA ALA A 45 2.05 4.06 9.92
C ALA A 45 2.30 4.31 8.42
N SER A 46 1.25 4.72 7.73
CA SER A 46 1.35 5.04 6.30
C SER A 46 2.15 6.32 6.07
N ARG A 47 2.57 6.52 4.82
CA ARG A 47 3.18 7.78 4.41
C ARG A 47 2.20 8.95 4.53
N GLU A 48 0.95 8.70 4.22
CA GLU A 48 -0.16 9.65 4.30
C GLU A 48 -0.37 10.12 5.75
N ASP A 49 -0.45 9.19 6.72
CA ASP A 49 -0.60 9.51 8.14
C ASP A 49 0.57 10.36 8.64
N ARG A 50 1.81 9.98 8.25
CA ARG A 50 3.00 10.76 8.59
C ARG A 50 2.93 12.17 7.99
N THR A 51 2.51 12.31 6.74
CA THR A 51 2.40 13.60 6.05
C THR A 51 1.36 14.48 6.74
N GLU A 52 0.22 13.92 7.15
CA GLU A 52 -0.80 14.65 7.89
C GLU A 52 -0.26 15.18 9.24
N VAL A 53 0.49 14.35 9.98
CA VAL A 53 1.13 14.79 11.23
C VAL A 53 2.13 15.91 10.97
N TYR A 54 2.92 15.84 9.89
CA TYR A 54 3.84 16.91 9.51
C TYR A 54 3.08 18.22 9.26
N HIS A 55 1.93 18.18 8.57
CA HIS A 55 1.08 19.35 8.37
C HIS A 55 0.54 19.89 9.69
N ARG A 56 -0.02 19.05 10.57
CA ARG A 56 -0.55 19.48 11.88
C ARG A 56 0.51 20.10 12.78
N LEU A 57 1.74 19.61 12.72
CA LEU A 57 2.86 20.13 13.50
C LEU A 57 3.64 21.25 12.79
N SER A 58 3.21 21.68 11.59
CA SER A 58 3.87 22.69 10.77
C SER A 58 5.35 22.36 10.48
N ILE A 59 5.66 21.07 10.28
CA ILE A 59 6.99 20.59 9.98
C ILE A 59 7.23 20.73 8.47
N ARG A 60 8.35 21.37 8.12
CA ARG A 60 8.76 21.51 6.72
C ARG A 60 9.25 20.15 6.18
N PRO A 61 8.97 19.81 4.93
CA PRO A 61 9.64 18.69 4.27
C PRO A 61 11.17 18.83 4.37
N ASN A 62 11.88 17.73 4.54
CA ASN A 62 13.35 17.66 4.63
C ASN A 62 13.98 18.44 5.81
N ALA A 63 13.20 18.84 6.81
CA ALA A 63 13.74 19.48 8.01
C ALA A 63 14.55 18.47 8.84
N ILE A 64 15.69 18.90 9.36
CA ILE A 64 16.43 18.15 10.37
C ILE A 64 15.68 18.32 11.70
N LEU A 65 15.14 17.23 12.23
CA LEU A 65 14.25 17.25 13.38
C LEU A 65 15.05 17.09 14.69
N THR A 66 14.60 17.77 15.74
CA THR A 66 15.08 17.51 17.10
C THR A 66 14.47 16.22 17.64
N ARG A 67 15.13 15.60 18.64
CA ARG A 67 14.59 14.40 19.31
C ARG A 67 13.19 14.62 19.89
N ALA A 68 12.94 15.81 20.43
CA ALA A 68 11.62 16.17 20.97
C ALA A 68 10.54 16.17 19.86
N THR A 69 10.84 16.72 18.70
CA THR A 69 9.94 16.71 17.55
C THR A 69 9.69 15.29 17.04
N ILE A 70 10.75 14.47 16.96
CA ILE A 70 10.67 13.05 16.57
C ILE A 70 9.73 12.29 17.51
N LEU A 71 9.90 12.44 18.83
CA LEU A 71 9.02 11.81 19.82
C LEU A 71 7.57 12.28 19.68
N LYS A 72 7.35 13.59 19.46
CA LYS A 72 6.01 14.15 19.27
C LYS A 72 5.31 13.59 18.03
N ILE A 73 6.03 13.37 16.94
CA ILE A 73 5.49 12.71 15.75
C ILE A 73 5.03 11.29 16.09
N GLY A 74 5.89 10.50 16.74
CA GLY A 74 5.56 9.14 17.13
C GLY A 74 4.34 9.06 18.06
N GLN A 75 4.26 9.95 19.06
CA GLN A 75 3.11 10.07 19.96
C GLN A 75 1.83 10.45 19.21
N SER A 76 1.93 11.37 18.23
CA SER A 76 0.79 11.80 17.42
C SER A 76 0.24 10.69 16.51
N LEU A 77 1.03 9.66 16.22
CA LEU A 77 0.68 8.49 15.44
C LEU A 77 0.40 7.25 16.31
N ASP A 78 0.33 7.42 17.64
CA ASP A 78 0.19 6.32 18.62
C ASP A 78 1.18 5.16 18.37
N ALA A 79 2.40 5.52 17.95
CA ALA A 79 3.43 4.54 17.63
C ALA A 79 4.19 4.11 18.90
N SER A 80 4.58 2.84 18.96
CA SER A 80 5.44 2.31 20.01
C SER A 80 6.92 2.43 19.67
N GLN A 81 7.24 2.33 18.37
CA GLN A 81 8.60 2.38 17.85
C GLN A 81 8.71 3.43 16.73
N LEU A 82 9.84 4.12 16.67
CA LEU A 82 10.10 5.09 15.62
C LEU A 82 11.51 4.90 15.06
N VAL A 83 11.57 4.74 13.73
CA VAL A 83 12.81 4.64 12.95
C VAL A 83 13.12 6.00 12.35
N PHE A 84 14.32 6.51 12.53
CA PHE A 84 14.83 7.74 11.93
C PHE A 84 16.31 7.61 11.64
N GLY A 85 16.91 8.59 10.98
CA GLY A 85 18.34 8.50 10.68
C GLY A 85 18.85 9.66 9.84
N GLN A 86 20.03 9.47 9.30
CA GLN A 86 20.71 10.42 8.45
C GLN A 86 21.49 9.72 7.34
N TYR A 87 21.84 10.47 6.31
CA TYR A 87 22.77 10.00 5.29
C TYR A 87 23.81 11.07 4.93
N GLU A 88 24.99 10.59 4.57
CA GLU A 88 26.15 11.37 4.21
C GLU A 88 26.75 10.82 2.91
N LEU A 89 27.26 11.69 2.06
CA LEU A 89 27.96 11.30 0.83
C LEU A 89 29.40 11.82 0.89
N SER A 90 30.34 10.88 0.89
CA SER A 90 31.77 11.19 0.79
C SER A 90 32.16 11.11 -0.69
N THR A 91 32.47 12.23 -1.31
CA THR A 91 33.07 12.24 -2.65
C THR A 91 34.59 12.06 -2.50
N PRO A 92 35.24 11.22 -3.33
CA PRO A 92 36.69 11.20 -3.38
C PRO A 92 37.20 12.62 -3.67
N ALA A 93 38.25 13.03 -2.96
CA ALA A 93 38.92 14.28 -3.30
C ALA A 93 39.27 14.27 -4.80
N PRO A 94 39.01 15.34 -5.55
CA PRO A 94 39.39 15.38 -6.95
C PRO A 94 40.88 15.11 -7.03
N ALA A 95 41.27 14.05 -7.78
CA ALA A 95 42.66 13.79 -8.07
C ALA A 95 43.24 15.11 -8.64
N ALA A 96 44.28 15.62 -8.02
CA ALA A 96 44.95 16.86 -8.47
C ALA A 96 45.48 16.65 -9.88
N THR A 97 44.68 16.97 -10.89
CA THR A 97 45.11 17.08 -12.29
C THR A 97 45.48 18.54 -12.52
N PRO A 98 46.65 18.84 -13.05
CA PRO A 98 47.05 20.22 -13.33
C PRO A 98 46.07 20.85 -14.34
N ALA A 99 45.75 22.10 -14.09
CA ALA A 99 44.83 22.95 -14.81
C ALA A 99 44.92 22.84 -16.35
N ALA A 100 43.79 22.50 -16.96
CA ALA A 100 43.43 23.01 -18.27
C ALA A 100 42.05 23.64 -18.11
N ALA A 101 42.05 24.98 -18.15
CA ALA A 101 40.86 25.81 -18.10
C ALA A 101 40.02 25.64 -19.36
N THR A 102 38.73 25.98 -19.22
CA THR A 102 37.70 26.22 -20.24
C THR A 102 36.89 25.00 -20.68
N ALA A 103 35.87 24.68 -19.90
CA ALA A 103 34.63 24.15 -20.45
C ALA A 103 33.47 24.51 -19.49
N ASP A 104 32.37 25.03 -20.04
CA ASP A 104 31.08 25.24 -19.37
C ASP A 104 30.72 24.07 -18.50
N PRO A 105 30.31 24.22 -17.23
CA PRO A 105 29.92 23.14 -16.40
C PRO A 105 28.50 22.66 -16.80
N LYS A 106 28.39 21.90 -17.87
CA LYS A 106 27.29 21.00 -18.04
C LYS A 106 27.51 19.94 -16.96
N VAL A 107 26.78 20.09 -15.84
CA VAL A 107 26.74 19.09 -14.77
C VAL A 107 26.31 17.78 -15.40
N ASP A 108 27.23 16.84 -15.58
CA ASP A 108 26.93 15.49 -16.03
C ASP A 108 26.05 14.85 -14.93
N PRO A 109 24.81 14.44 -15.23
CA PRO A 109 23.94 13.79 -14.24
C PRO A 109 24.59 12.55 -13.61
N LYS A 110 25.54 11.90 -14.28
CA LYS A 110 26.32 10.76 -13.76
C LYS A 110 27.37 11.18 -12.73
N ALA A 111 27.90 12.39 -12.79
CA ALA A 111 28.86 12.88 -11.82
C ALA A 111 28.27 13.07 -10.42
N THR A 112 26.94 13.29 -10.33
CA THR A 112 26.20 13.44 -9.06
C THR A 112 26.06 12.13 -8.29
N LEU A 113 26.24 10.98 -8.95
CA LEU A 113 26.17 9.64 -8.36
C LEU A 113 27.52 9.08 -7.93
N ALA A 114 28.61 9.85 -8.11
CA ALA A 114 29.95 9.45 -7.69
C ALA A 114 30.14 9.69 -6.20
N GLY A 115 30.58 8.65 -5.47
CA GLY A 115 30.88 8.75 -4.04
C GLY A 115 30.45 7.55 -3.24
N THR A 116 30.90 7.53 -1.99
CA THR A 116 30.50 6.53 -0.98
C THR A 116 29.39 7.12 -0.13
N LEU A 117 28.23 6.48 -0.19
CA LEU A 117 27.06 6.83 0.61
C LEU A 117 27.09 6.02 1.91
N ARG A 118 26.88 6.72 3.03
CA ARG A 118 26.66 6.11 4.34
C ARG A 118 25.24 6.43 4.81
N LEU A 119 24.46 5.36 5.06
CA LEU A 119 23.15 5.43 5.70
C LEU A 119 23.32 5.08 7.18
N THR A 120 22.78 5.91 8.08
CA THR A 120 22.78 5.65 9.51
C THR A 120 21.35 5.71 10.05
N GLY A 121 20.90 4.61 10.65
CA GLY A 121 19.56 4.48 11.22
C GLY A 121 19.58 4.34 12.73
N PHE A 122 18.52 4.80 13.37
CA PHE A 122 18.25 4.71 14.79
C PHE A 122 16.81 4.26 15.02
N VAL A 123 16.57 3.55 16.12
CA VAL A 123 15.23 3.19 16.58
C VAL A 123 15.02 3.78 17.99
N ILE A 124 13.89 4.45 18.20
CA ILE A 124 13.46 4.90 19.54
C ILE A 124 12.24 4.07 19.97
N ASP A 125 12.32 3.47 21.14
CA ASP A 125 11.17 3.02 21.91
C ASP A 125 10.51 4.25 22.55
N ILE A 126 9.32 4.62 22.07
CA ILE A 126 8.64 5.86 22.46
C ILE A 126 8.14 5.77 23.90
N LYS A 127 7.61 4.62 24.33
CA LYS A 127 7.08 4.42 25.69
C LYS A 127 8.20 4.41 26.72
N GLY A 128 9.28 3.69 26.41
CA GLY A 128 10.44 3.58 27.29
C GLY A 128 11.41 4.74 27.19
N MET A 129 11.21 5.67 26.25
CA MET A 129 12.12 6.80 25.95
C MET A 129 13.57 6.36 25.72
N ARG A 130 13.76 5.15 25.16
CA ARG A 130 15.07 4.53 24.99
C ARG A 130 15.49 4.53 23.53
N LEU A 131 16.73 4.99 23.31
CA LEU A 131 17.38 4.87 22.00
C LEU A 131 18.01 3.49 21.88
N GLY A 132 17.69 2.79 20.80
CA GLY A 132 18.31 1.52 20.42
C GLY A 132 19.74 1.69 19.88
N PRO A 133 20.34 0.61 19.36
CA PRO A 133 21.66 0.67 18.74
C PRO A 133 21.65 1.51 17.46
N THR A 134 22.84 1.86 17.00
CA THR A 134 23.06 2.51 15.71
C THR A 134 23.18 1.44 14.62
N PHE A 135 22.47 1.62 13.54
CA PHE A 135 22.53 0.76 12.34
C PHE A 135 23.25 1.52 11.24
N SER A 136 24.12 0.86 10.48
CA SER A 136 24.84 1.52 9.38
C SER A 136 24.94 0.60 8.16
N ALA A 137 24.76 1.20 6.99
CA ALA A 137 25.06 0.59 5.70
C ALA A 137 25.87 1.60 4.87
N GLU A 138 26.96 1.14 4.27
CA GLU A 138 27.88 2.01 3.53
C GLU A 138 28.34 1.32 2.24
N GLY A 139 28.46 2.11 1.17
CA GLY A 139 28.90 1.62 -0.14
C GLY A 139 28.75 2.69 -1.22
N PRO A 140 29.04 2.32 -2.48
CA PRO A 140 28.87 3.22 -3.60
C PRO A 140 27.44 3.76 -3.70
N MET A 141 27.27 5.03 -4.10
CA MET A 141 25.95 5.63 -4.32
C MET A 141 25.14 4.85 -5.38
N THR A 142 25.78 4.22 -6.33
CA THR A 142 25.15 3.36 -7.34
C THR A 142 24.42 2.15 -6.72
N ASP A 143 24.81 1.74 -5.52
CA ASP A 143 24.26 0.60 -4.81
C ASP A 143 23.20 1.02 -3.77
N LEU A 144 22.69 2.25 -3.87
CA LEU A 144 21.71 2.84 -2.93
C LEU A 144 20.58 1.85 -2.58
N SER A 145 19.99 1.19 -3.57
CA SER A 145 18.88 0.25 -3.34
C SER A 145 19.31 -0.93 -2.45
N ALA A 146 20.51 -1.48 -2.67
CA ALA A 146 21.05 -2.55 -1.82
C ALA A 146 21.38 -2.05 -0.40
N LEU A 147 21.94 -0.84 -0.27
CA LEU A 147 22.21 -0.21 1.03
C LEU A 147 20.93 0.02 1.84
N GLN A 148 19.87 0.47 1.19
CA GLN A 148 18.55 0.64 1.81
C GLN A 148 17.98 -0.69 2.32
N THR A 149 18.09 -1.75 1.52
CA THR A 149 17.64 -3.11 1.88
C THR A 149 18.46 -3.64 3.04
N LYS A 150 19.78 -3.39 3.06
CA LYS A 150 20.66 -3.76 4.20
C LYS A 150 20.26 -3.04 5.47
N LEU A 151 20.01 -1.74 5.40
CA LEU A 151 19.55 -0.97 6.55
C LEU A 151 18.19 -1.47 7.07
N ALA A 152 17.26 -1.77 6.15
CA ALA A 152 15.96 -2.34 6.49
C ALA A 152 16.08 -3.69 7.20
N TRP A 153 17.01 -4.55 6.75
CA TRP A 153 17.31 -5.81 7.41
C TRP A 153 17.79 -5.62 8.86
N LEU A 154 18.76 -4.72 9.07
CA LEU A 154 19.30 -4.45 10.40
C LEU A 154 18.21 -3.94 11.37
N VAL A 155 17.35 -3.04 10.88
CA VAL A 155 16.21 -2.54 11.66
C VAL A 155 15.19 -3.64 11.94
N LEU A 156 14.87 -4.46 10.94
CA LEU A 156 13.93 -5.58 11.08
C LEU A 156 14.41 -6.58 12.14
N HIS A 157 15.66 -6.99 12.06
CA HIS A 157 16.24 -7.96 13.00
C HIS A 157 16.24 -7.44 14.45
N TYR A 158 16.37 -6.14 14.63
CA TYR A 158 16.25 -5.51 15.95
C TYR A 158 14.80 -5.45 16.44
N LEU A 159 13.85 -5.05 15.58
CA LEU A 159 12.43 -4.90 15.96
C LEU A 159 11.73 -6.24 16.13
N ALA A 160 12.12 -7.23 15.33
CA ALA A 160 11.49 -8.55 15.28
C ALA A 160 12.55 -9.68 15.33
N PRO A 161 13.28 -9.86 16.45
CA PRO A 161 14.41 -10.81 16.55
C PRO A 161 13.98 -12.28 16.47
N LYS A 162 12.67 -12.57 16.55
CA LYS A 162 12.11 -13.93 16.44
C LYS A 162 11.83 -14.36 15.01
N LEU A 163 11.93 -13.45 14.04
CA LEU A 163 11.74 -13.81 12.63
C LEU A 163 12.89 -14.69 12.16
N SER A 164 12.55 -15.80 11.51
CA SER A 164 13.50 -16.82 11.06
C SER A 164 14.16 -16.49 9.72
N ILE A 165 13.75 -15.41 9.02
CA ILE A 165 14.33 -15.03 7.73
C ILE A 165 15.80 -14.67 7.89
N THR A 166 16.66 -15.22 7.05
CA THR A 166 18.09 -14.89 7.02
C THR A 166 18.33 -13.60 6.22
N GLU A 167 19.47 -12.95 6.45
CA GLU A 167 19.86 -11.77 5.66
C GLU A 167 19.92 -12.07 4.17
N ALA A 168 20.55 -13.18 3.80
CA ALA A 168 20.69 -13.59 2.40
C ALA A 168 19.34 -13.80 1.71
N GLU A 169 18.38 -14.39 2.40
CA GLU A 169 17.03 -14.60 1.90
C GLU A 169 16.27 -13.26 1.79
N PHE A 170 16.38 -12.41 2.82
CA PHE A 170 15.79 -11.08 2.81
C PHE A 170 16.27 -10.22 1.65
N MET A 171 17.59 -10.23 1.38
CA MET A 171 18.19 -9.52 0.25
C MET A 171 17.77 -10.13 -1.10
N ARG A 172 17.74 -11.47 -1.20
CA ARG A 172 17.33 -12.17 -2.43
C ARG A 172 15.91 -11.89 -2.85
N THR A 173 14.99 -11.72 -1.90
CA THR A 173 13.57 -11.41 -2.18
C THR A 173 13.33 -9.93 -2.53
N ARG A 174 14.35 -9.09 -2.41
CA ARG A 174 14.31 -7.64 -2.67
C ARG A 174 15.47 -7.23 -3.58
N PRO A 175 15.41 -7.62 -4.86
CA PRO A 175 16.50 -7.33 -5.79
C PRO A 175 16.76 -5.82 -5.88
N PRO A 176 18.00 -5.42 -6.15
CA PRO A 176 18.35 -4.02 -6.28
C PRO A 176 17.66 -3.40 -7.49
N VAL A 177 17.24 -2.15 -7.34
CA VAL A 177 16.59 -1.32 -8.35
C VAL A 177 17.60 -0.28 -8.84
N ARG A 178 17.54 0.10 -10.10
CA ARG A 178 18.36 1.18 -10.67
C ARG A 178 18.09 2.50 -9.95
N VAL A 179 19.15 3.22 -9.60
CA VAL A 179 19.06 4.47 -8.83
C VAL A 179 18.25 5.56 -9.55
N ASP A 180 18.40 5.67 -10.88
CA ASP A 180 17.64 6.62 -11.70
C ASP A 180 16.14 6.29 -11.80
N ALA A 181 15.77 5.00 -11.79
CA ALA A 181 14.39 4.56 -11.68
C ALA A 181 13.82 4.87 -10.28
N LEU A 182 14.60 4.57 -9.24
CA LEU A 182 14.23 4.84 -7.86
C LEU A 182 14.03 6.34 -7.61
N GLU A 183 14.94 7.20 -8.11
CA GLU A 183 14.81 8.65 -8.05
C GLU A 183 13.50 9.13 -8.71
N SER A 184 13.22 8.65 -9.92
CA SER A 184 12.00 9.00 -10.65
C SER A 184 10.75 8.58 -9.85
N TYR A 185 10.75 7.39 -9.27
CA TYR A 185 9.66 6.89 -8.44
C TYR A 185 9.44 7.77 -7.20
N ILE A 186 10.47 8.05 -6.43
CA ILE A 186 10.37 8.83 -5.19
C ILE A 186 9.95 10.28 -5.48
N ARG A 187 10.51 10.90 -6.52
CA ARG A 187 10.06 12.24 -6.95
C ARG A 187 8.58 12.24 -7.37
N GLY A 188 8.10 11.14 -7.96
CA GLY A 188 6.69 10.92 -8.23
C GLY A 188 5.85 10.85 -6.96
N LEU A 189 6.29 10.11 -5.93
CA LEU A 189 5.61 10.05 -4.63
C LEU A 189 5.54 11.41 -3.94
N LEU A 190 6.60 12.21 -4.04
CA LEU A 190 6.69 13.55 -3.45
C LEU A 190 5.87 14.60 -4.21
N SER A 191 5.49 14.34 -5.46
CA SER A 191 4.71 15.28 -6.26
C SER A 191 3.26 15.38 -5.78
N THR A 192 2.68 16.57 -5.83
CA THR A 192 1.25 16.81 -5.56
C THR A 192 0.39 16.74 -6.84
N SER A 193 1.01 16.84 -8.02
CA SER A 193 0.33 16.82 -9.31
C SER A 193 0.23 15.39 -9.86
N ASP A 194 -0.99 14.93 -10.14
CA ASP A 194 -1.21 13.61 -10.73
C ASP A 194 -0.57 13.45 -12.11
N ASP A 195 -0.51 14.51 -12.93
CA ASP A 195 0.13 14.44 -14.25
C ASP A 195 1.66 14.29 -14.12
N THR A 196 2.25 14.97 -13.14
CA THR A 196 3.68 14.81 -12.81
C THR A 196 3.95 13.41 -12.26
N ARG A 197 3.09 12.89 -11.38
CA ARG A 197 3.17 11.50 -10.87
C ARG A 197 3.14 10.49 -12.01
N ILE A 198 2.17 10.60 -12.93
CA ILE A 198 2.04 9.71 -14.08
C ILE A 198 3.32 9.74 -14.93
N LYS A 199 3.83 10.94 -15.23
CA LYS A 199 5.09 11.11 -16.00
C LYS A 199 6.26 10.41 -15.32
N LEU A 200 6.48 10.67 -14.03
CA LEU A 200 7.64 10.18 -13.28
C LEU A 200 7.55 8.66 -13.02
N PHE A 201 6.38 8.13 -12.68
CA PHE A 201 6.20 6.69 -12.53
C PHE A 201 6.34 5.95 -13.86
N THR A 202 5.82 6.52 -14.96
CA THR A 202 6.03 5.97 -16.31
C THR A 202 7.51 6.00 -16.70
N GLN A 203 8.25 7.04 -16.31
CA GLN A 203 9.69 7.10 -16.52
C GLN A 203 10.41 6.01 -15.73
N ALA A 204 10.05 5.81 -14.46
CA ALA A 204 10.65 4.77 -13.62
C ALA A 204 10.46 3.36 -14.23
N THR A 205 9.23 3.03 -14.69
CA THR A 205 8.95 1.73 -15.36
C THR A 205 9.68 1.53 -16.69
N LYS A 206 10.07 2.60 -17.37
CA LYS A 206 10.87 2.51 -18.60
C LYS A 206 12.36 2.34 -18.34
N ILE A 207 12.85 2.88 -17.22
CA ILE A 207 14.25 2.79 -16.83
C ILE A 207 14.54 1.38 -16.28
N ASP A 208 13.61 0.85 -15.46
CA ASP A 208 13.74 -0.47 -14.85
C ASP A 208 12.37 -1.16 -14.88
N ASP A 209 12.20 -2.11 -15.79
CA ASP A 209 10.95 -2.83 -16.02
C ASP A 209 10.66 -3.92 -14.96
N HIS A 210 11.67 -4.28 -14.17
CA HIS A 210 11.53 -5.18 -13.02
C HIS A 210 11.07 -4.45 -11.75
N TYR A 211 11.06 -3.11 -11.76
CA TYR A 211 10.62 -2.30 -10.65
C TYR A 211 9.10 -2.15 -10.66
N SER A 212 8.38 -2.97 -9.89
CA SER A 212 6.91 -3.08 -9.93
C SER A 212 6.17 -1.95 -9.23
N GLU A 213 6.74 -1.35 -8.18
CA GLU A 213 6.07 -0.34 -7.35
C GLU A 213 5.55 0.87 -8.15
N PRO A 214 6.27 1.43 -9.15
CA PRO A 214 5.73 2.48 -10.01
C PRO A 214 4.50 2.04 -10.80
N ALA A 215 4.46 0.77 -11.26
CA ALA A 215 3.31 0.23 -11.97
C ALA A 215 2.08 0.13 -11.06
N PHE A 216 2.26 -0.30 -9.81
CA PHE A 216 1.20 -0.31 -8.81
C PHE A 216 0.63 1.09 -8.56
N GLN A 217 1.49 2.10 -8.39
CA GLN A 217 1.06 3.49 -8.21
C GLN A 217 0.32 4.06 -9.44
N LEU A 218 0.78 3.74 -10.65
CA LEU A 218 0.08 4.10 -11.89
C LEU A 218 -1.32 3.46 -11.93
N GLY A 219 -1.41 2.18 -11.61
CA GLY A 219 -2.69 1.48 -11.50
C GLY A 219 -3.66 2.19 -10.56
N ARG A 220 -3.21 2.56 -9.35
CA ARG A 220 -4.02 3.31 -8.37
C ARG A 220 -4.43 4.70 -8.88
N LEU A 221 -3.54 5.42 -9.56
CA LEU A 221 -3.85 6.74 -10.14
C LEU A 221 -4.95 6.63 -11.21
N TYR A 222 -4.81 5.70 -12.14
CA TYR A 222 -5.82 5.50 -13.18
C TYR A 222 -7.13 4.94 -12.63
N PHE A 223 -7.10 4.09 -11.60
CA PHE A 223 -8.29 3.61 -10.92
C PHE A 223 -9.09 4.76 -10.28
N ARG A 224 -8.44 5.67 -9.55
CA ARG A 224 -9.09 6.87 -9.01
C ARG A 224 -9.71 7.77 -10.09
N LYS A 225 -9.06 7.85 -11.26
CA LYS A 225 -9.58 8.56 -12.43
C LYS A 225 -10.69 7.77 -13.16
N LYS A 226 -11.09 6.59 -12.66
CA LYS A 226 -12.05 5.66 -13.28
C LYS A 226 -11.65 5.21 -14.69
N SER A 227 -10.37 5.34 -15.06
CA SER A 227 -9.80 4.81 -16.30
C SER A 227 -9.44 3.34 -16.11
N TYR A 228 -10.47 2.50 -15.94
CA TYR A 228 -10.29 1.10 -15.55
C TYR A 228 -9.47 0.27 -16.55
N ARG A 229 -9.48 0.64 -17.82
CA ARG A 229 -8.67 -0.01 -18.86
C ARG A 229 -7.18 0.23 -18.63
N ASP A 230 -6.79 1.49 -18.39
CA ASP A 230 -5.40 1.84 -18.15
C ASP A 230 -4.95 1.32 -16.79
N ALA A 231 -5.80 1.42 -15.76
CA ALA A 231 -5.53 0.86 -14.44
C ALA A 231 -5.24 -0.65 -14.52
N SER A 232 -6.07 -1.42 -15.26
CA SER A 232 -5.89 -2.87 -15.41
C SER A 232 -4.57 -3.21 -16.11
N LEU A 233 -4.15 -2.40 -17.10
CA LEU A 233 -2.86 -2.58 -17.78
C LEU A 233 -1.69 -2.43 -16.81
N TRP A 234 -1.75 -1.44 -15.92
CA TRP A 234 -0.68 -1.19 -14.97
C TRP A 234 -0.67 -2.19 -13.81
N PHE A 235 -1.82 -2.54 -13.24
CA PHE A 235 -1.87 -3.57 -12.20
C PHE A 235 -1.39 -4.93 -12.69
N SER A 236 -1.64 -5.28 -13.96
CA SER A 236 -1.16 -6.55 -14.54
C SER A 236 0.36 -6.64 -14.69
N LYS A 237 1.08 -5.52 -14.57
CA LYS A 237 2.56 -5.47 -14.60
C LYS A 237 3.20 -5.67 -13.23
N VAL A 238 2.42 -5.67 -12.16
CA VAL A 238 2.95 -5.92 -10.81
C VAL A 238 3.37 -7.38 -10.69
N ALA A 239 4.65 -7.61 -10.38
CA ALA A 239 5.22 -8.95 -10.34
C ALA A 239 4.68 -9.75 -9.14
N PRO A 240 4.51 -11.07 -9.25
CA PRO A 240 4.05 -11.93 -8.14
C PRO A 240 4.94 -11.90 -6.90
N THR A 241 6.19 -11.51 -7.05
CA THR A 241 7.16 -11.35 -5.95
C THR A 241 7.05 -10.01 -5.23
N ASP A 242 6.30 -9.06 -5.79
CA ASP A 242 6.09 -7.74 -5.21
C ASP A 242 5.19 -7.79 -3.97
N SER A 243 5.48 -6.96 -2.98
CA SER A 243 4.70 -6.88 -1.74
C SER A 243 3.26 -6.44 -1.95
N HIS A 244 2.98 -5.69 -3.03
CA HIS A 244 1.66 -5.19 -3.42
C HIS A 244 0.92 -6.10 -4.40
N TYR A 245 1.49 -7.28 -4.74
CA TYR A 245 0.89 -8.14 -5.76
C TYR A 245 -0.56 -8.49 -5.48
N MET A 246 -0.89 -8.92 -4.27
CA MET A 246 -2.28 -9.31 -3.92
C MET A 246 -3.23 -8.11 -3.90
N GLU A 247 -2.75 -6.94 -3.48
CA GLU A 247 -3.52 -5.70 -3.57
C GLU A 247 -3.74 -5.31 -5.04
N ALA A 248 -2.71 -5.43 -5.88
CA ALA A 248 -2.83 -5.21 -7.32
C ALA A 248 -3.84 -6.17 -7.98
N MET A 249 -3.86 -7.45 -7.56
CA MET A 249 -4.84 -8.42 -8.05
C MET A 249 -6.27 -8.07 -7.64
N PHE A 250 -6.48 -7.57 -6.43
CA PHE A 250 -7.78 -7.06 -6.00
C PHE A 250 -8.26 -5.90 -6.90
N PHE A 251 -7.44 -4.87 -7.07
CA PHE A 251 -7.77 -3.74 -7.94
C PHE A 251 -7.92 -4.15 -9.43
N LEU A 252 -7.14 -5.11 -9.89
CA LEU A 252 -7.30 -5.68 -11.24
C LEU A 252 -8.67 -6.35 -11.38
N GLY A 253 -9.11 -7.09 -10.36
CA GLY A 253 -10.45 -7.67 -10.29
C GLY A 253 -11.54 -6.60 -10.38
N LEU A 254 -11.42 -5.52 -9.62
CA LEU A 254 -12.33 -4.37 -9.69
C LEU A 254 -12.33 -3.71 -11.08
N CYS A 255 -11.15 -3.50 -11.68
CA CYS A 255 -11.06 -2.96 -13.03
C CYS A 255 -11.79 -3.84 -14.05
N ARG A 256 -11.62 -5.16 -13.97
CA ARG A 256 -12.31 -6.14 -14.84
C ARG A 256 -13.81 -6.12 -14.60
N PHE A 257 -14.24 -6.05 -13.35
CA PHE A 257 -15.66 -5.92 -12.99
C PHE A 257 -16.29 -4.68 -13.62
N TYR A 258 -15.66 -3.50 -13.48
CA TYR A 258 -16.17 -2.26 -14.06
C TYR A 258 -16.09 -2.20 -15.60
N GLN A 259 -15.26 -3.02 -16.21
CA GLN A 259 -15.22 -3.23 -17.67
C GLN A 259 -16.27 -4.23 -18.18
N GLY A 260 -16.99 -4.92 -17.27
CA GLY A 260 -17.94 -5.98 -17.61
C GLY A 260 -17.31 -7.34 -17.89
N ASP A 261 -16.00 -7.48 -17.69
CA ASP A 261 -15.26 -8.75 -17.80
C ASP A 261 -15.34 -9.52 -16.48
N TYR A 262 -16.53 -10.02 -16.17
CA TYR A 262 -16.82 -10.65 -14.88
C TYR A 262 -16.08 -11.98 -14.68
N GLU A 263 -15.81 -12.75 -15.73
CA GLU A 263 -15.04 -13.99 -15.64
C GLU A 263 -13.60 -13.71 -15.19
N SER A 264 -12.95 -12.71 -15.78
CA SER A 264 -11.61 -12.30 -15.33
C SER A 264 -11.64 -11.71 -13.92
N ALA A 265 -12.68 -10.95 -13.56
CA ALA A 265 -12.85 -10.43 -12.20
C ALA A 265 -12.94 -11.56 -11.17
N ILE A 266 -13.75 -12.58 -11.41
CA ILE A 266 -13.89 -13.77 -10.55
C ILE A 266 -12.52 -14.42 -10.33
N LYS A 267 -11.75 -14.65 -11.40
CA LYS A 267 -10.42 -15.26 -11.31
C LYS A 267 -9.49 -14.46 -10.40
N GLN A 268 -9.47 -13.13 -10.53
CA GLN A 268 -8.63 -12.27 -9.71
C GLN A 268 -9.06 -12.30 -8.23
N PHE A 269 -10.37 -12.15 -7.96
CA PHE A 269 -10.89 -12.21 -6.59
C PHE A 269 -10.67 -13.59 -5.94
N GLN A 270 -10.81 -14.67 -6.69
CA GLN A 270 -10.49 -16.03 -6.19
C GLN A 270 -9.01 -16.18 -5.83
N THR A 271 -8.11 -15.60 -6.64
CA THR A 271 -6.68 -15.60 -6.35
C THR A 271 -6.39 -14.91 -5.02
N VAL A 272 -7.00 -13.73 -4.79
CA VAL A 272 -6.84 -13.00 -3.53
C VAL A 272 -7.49 -13.74 -2.36
N ALA A 273 -8.74 -14.21 -2.51
CA ALA A 273 -9.47 -14.93 -1.46
C ALA A 273 -8.78 -16.23 -1.02
N GLY A 274 -8.09 -16.91 -1.95
CA GLY A 274 -7.33 -18.12 -1.67
C GLY A 274 -6.12 -17.90 -0.76
N SER A 275 -5.54 -16.69 -0.78
CA SER A 275 -4.42 -16.30 0.07
C SER A 275 -4.85 -15.48 1.27
N TYR A 276 -5.81 -14.58 1.09
CA TYR A 276 -6.30 -13.65 2.10
C TYR A 276 -7.84 -13.63 2.09
N PRO A 277 -8.51 -14.36 2.99
CA PRO A 277 -9.96 -14.46 3.04
C PRO A 277 -10.61 -13.19 3.64
N LEU A 278 -10.50 -12.07 2.94
CA LEU A 278 -11.05 -10.77 3.32
C LEU A 278 -12.53 -10.68 2.94
N ASN A 279 -13.33 -10.02 3.75
CA ASN A 279 -14.77 -9.87 3.56
C ASN A 279 -15.09 -9.11 2.27
N GLU A 280 -14.34 -8.03 2.00
CA GLU A 280 -14.49 -7.22 0.80
C GLU A 280 -14.22 -8.04 -0.47
N VAL A 281 -13.24 -8.93 -0.41
CA VAL A 281 -12.89 -9.81 -1.54
C VAL A 281 -13.99 -10.83 -1.81
N TYR A 282 -14.57 -11.44 -0.75
CA TYR A 282 -15.72 -12.35 -0.90
C TYR A 282 -16.96 -11.62 -1.39
N ASN A 283 -17.19 -10.38 -0.92
CA ASN A 283 -18.30 -9.56 -1.41
C ASN A 283 -18.17 -9.30 -2.92
N ASP A 284 -17.00 -8.89 -3.38
CA ASP A 284 -16.77 -8.51 -4.77
C ASP A 284 -16.72 -9.74 -5.69
N LEU A 285 -16.23 -10.88 -5.16
CA LEU A 285 -16.36 -12.17 -5.83
C LEU A 285 -17.84 -12.53 -6.03
N GLY A 286 -18.65 -12.40 -4.98
CA GLY A 286 -20.10 -12.63 -5.05
C GLY A 286 -20.78 -11.71 -6.05
N ALA A 287 -20.40 -10.42 -6.10
CA ALA A 287 -20.92 -9.47 -7.06
C ALA A 287 -20.59 -9.86 -8.51
N ALA A 288 -19.34 -10.25 -8.80
CA ALA A 288 -18.95 -10.70 -10.11
C ALA A 288 -19.64 -12.00 -10.53
N GLN A 289 -19.81 -12.95 -9.60
CA GLN A 289 -20.56 -14.20 -9.80
C GLN A 289 -22.05 -13.93 -10.08
N ALA A 290 -22.66 -12.98 -9.35
CA ALA A 290 -24.06 -12.61 -9.52
C ALA A 290 -24.34 -11.99 -10.91
N ARG A 291 -23.37 -11.27 -11.49
CA ARG A 291 -23.48 -10.74 -12.86
C ARG A 291 -23.54 -11.82 -13.94
N LEU A 292 -23.07 -13.00 -13.64
CA LEU A 292 -23.07 -14.18 -14.52
C LEU A 292 -24.09 -15.23 -14.07
N ASP A 293 -25.01 -14.87 -13.18
CA ASP A 293 -26.05 -15.75 -12.61
C ASP A 293 -25.47 -17.06 -12.01
N LYS A 294 -24.21 -17.02 -11.52
CA LYS A 294 -23.56 -18.18 -10.90
C LYS A 294 -24.20 -18.50 -9.54
N PRO A 295 -24.53 -19.77 -9.26
CA PRO A 295 -25.18 -20.15 -8.00
C PRO A 295 -24.34 -19.89 -6.75
N GLU A 296 -22.99 -19.86 -6.87
CA GLU A 296 -22.03 -19.63 -5.80
C GLU A 296 -22.03 -18.18 -5.27
N ALA A 297 -22.67 -17.24 -5.98
CA ALA A 297 -22.73 -15.85 -5.59
C ALA A 297 -23.26 -15.64 -4.16
N LEU A 298 -24.35 -16.36 -3.82
CA LEU A 298 -24.93 -16.27 -2.48
C LEU A 298 -23.98 -16.75 -1.38
N ASP A 299 -23.23 -17.81 -1.63
CA ASP A 299 -22.27 -18.35 -0.65
C ASP A 299 -21.09 -17.40 -0.45
N SER A 300 -20.64 -16.74 -1.53
CA SER A 300 -19.60 -15.71 -1.44
C SER A 300 -20.07 -14.51 -0.61
N PHE A 301 -21.29 -14.02 -0.83
CA PHE A 301 -21.86 -12.93 -0.04
C PHE A 301 -22.08 -13.31 1.44
N LYS A 302 -22.51 -14.55 1.72
CA LYS A 302 -22.66 -15.05 3.10
C LYS A 302 -21.33 -15.09 3.82
N LYS A 303 -20.23 -15.52 3.17
CA LYS A 303 -18.88 -15.48 3.76
C LYS A 303 -18.45 -14.06 4.11
N ALA A 304 -18.75 -13.05 3.26
CA ALA A 304 -18.47 -11.67 3.58
C ALA A 304 -19.26 -11.20 4.80
N LEU A 305 -20.54 -11.53 4.86
CA LEU A 305 -21.43 -11.18 5.96
C LEU A 305 -21.03 -11.85 7.29
N GLU A 306 -20.68 -13.15 7.26
CA GLU A 306 -20.22 -13.90 8.44
C GLU A 306 -18.93 -13.29 9.04
N GLY A 307 -18.10 -12.69 8.21
CA GLY A 307 -16.84 -12.05 8.66
C GLY A 307 -17.03 -10.65 9.23
N ASP A 308 -18.06 -9.91 8.79
CA ASP A 308 -18.38 -8.57 9.31
C ASP A 308 -19.90 -8.28 9.19
N GLU A 309 -20.62 -8.58 10.28
CA GLU A 309 -22.05 -8.28 10.37
C GLU A 309 -22.36 -6.79 10.56
N ALA A 310 -21.37 -5.94 10.82
CA ALA A 310 -21.60 -4.51 11.00
C ALA A 310 -21.77 -3.75 9.69
N ASP A 311 -21.25 -4.28 8.58
CA ASP A 311 -21.32 -3.63 7.27
C ASP A 311 -22.70 -3.86 6.60
N PRO A 312 -23.49 -2.80 6.34
CA PRO A 312 -24.83 -2.94 5.75
C PRO A 312 -24.81 -3.43 4.30
N ASP A 313 -23.72 -3.25 3.55
CA ASP A 313 -23.67 -3.66 2.14
C ASP A 313 -23.66 -5.18 2.00
N TYR A 314 -23.08 -5.91 2.96
CA TYR A 314 -23.09 -7.39 2.93
C TYR A 314 -24.50 -7.94 3.16
N TRP A 315 -25.25 -7.35 4.11
CA TRP A 315 -26.66 -7.67 4.31
C TRP A 315 -27.48 -7.37 3.06
N PHE A 316 -27.24 -6.22 2.42
CA PHE A 316 -27.95 -5.83 1.20
C PHE A 316 -27.72 -6.84 0.07
N ASN A 317 -26.48 -7.25 -0.16
CA ASN A 317 -26.15 -8.18 -1.24
C ASN A 317 -26.73 -9.58 -1.01
N VAL A 318 -26.70 -10.11 0.23
CA VAL A 318 -27.39 -11.34 0.59
C VAL A 318 -28.90 -11.18 0.36
N GLY A 319 -29.49 -10.07 0.84
CA GLY A 319 -30.92 -9.75 0.67
C GLY A 319 -31.33 -9.71 -0.80
N LEU A 320 -30.51 -9.09 -1.65
CA LEU A 320 -30.74 -9.01 -3.09
C LEU A 320 -30.73 -10.42 -3.74
N MET A 321 -29.80 -11.28 -3.35
CA MET A 321 -29.71 -12.64 -3.90
C MET A 321 -30.88 -13.52 -3.48
N VAL A 322 -31.30 -13.49 -2.22
CA VAL A 322 -32.46 -14.26 -1.74
C VAL A 322 -33.76 -13.71 -2.30
N TRP A 323 -33.87 -12.37 -2.49
CA TRP A 323 -34.99 -11.74 -3.20
C TRP A 323 -35.10 -12.19 -4.67
N LYS A 324 -33.98 -12.26 -5.40
CA LYS A 324 -33.91 -12.76 -6.78
C LYS A 324 -34.37 -14.24 -6.85
N LYS A 325 -34.15 -15.02 -5.80
CA LYS A 325 -34.61 -16.42 -5.67
C LYS A 325 -36.08 -16.55 -5.21
N GLY A 326 -36.80 -15.44 -4.99
CA GLY A 326 -38.18 -15.44 -4.52
C GLY A 326 -38.36 -15.74 -3.03
N GLN A 327 -37.28 -15.79 -2.24
CA GLN A 327 -37.31 -16.03 -0.79
C GLN A 327 -37.63 -14.74 -0.03
N LEU A 328 -38.87 -14.25 -0.20
CA LEU A 328 -39.25 -12.88 0.20
C LEU A 328 -39.16 -12.63 1.72
N ASP A 329 -39.50 -13.65 2.56
CA ASP A 329 -39.40 -13.48 4.00
C ASP A 329 -37.95 -13.38 4.51
N GLU A 330 -37.03 -14.10 3.88
CA GLU A 330 -35.61 -13.96 4.15
C GLU A 330 -35.09 -12.59 3.66
N ALA A 331 -35.50 -12.17 2.46
CA ALA A 331 -35.15 -10.87 1.92
C ALA A 331 -35.61 -9.70 2.83
N LYS A 332 -36.84 -9.76 3.37
CA LYS A 332 -37.33 -8.77 4.36
C LYS A 332 -36.40 -8.68 5.56
N ARG A 333 -35.99 -9.82 6.13
CA ARG A 333 -35.05 -9.84 7.28
C ARG A 333 -33.74 -9.19 6.93
N MET A 334 -33.17 -9.51 5.76
CA MET A 334 -31.89 -8.93 5.32
C MET A 334 -31.97 -7.41 5.11
N PHE A 335 -32.99 -6.94 4.40
CA PHE A 335 -33.16 -5.48 4.17
C PHE A 335 -33.52 -4.72 5.46
N SER A 336 -34.25 -5.34 6.41
CA SER A 336 -34.45 -4.75 7.74
C SER A 336 -33.13 -4.62 8.50
N ALA A 337 -32.25 -5.63 8.45
CA ALA A 337 -30.92 -5.56 9.05
C ALA A 337 -30.02 -4.47 8.44
N VAL A 338 -30.18 -4.18 7.14
CA VAL A 338 -29.53 -3.01 6.51
C VAL A 338 -30.00 -1.73 7.17
N LEU A 339 -31.34 -1.55 7.33
CA LEU A 339 -31.94 -0.32 7.89
C LEU A 339 -31.65 -0.14 9.38
N GLU A 340 -31.44 -1.22 10.14
CA GLU A 340 -30.96 -1.16 11.53
C GLU A 340 -29.56 -0.53 11.62
N ARG A 341 -28.70 -0.76 10.63
CA ARG A 341 -27.31 -0.24 10.53
C ARG A 341 -27.21 1.11 9.84
N ASN A 342 -28.04 1.29 8.81
CA ASN A 342 -28.12 2.53 8.02
C ASN A 342 -29.59 2.90 7.78
N PRO A 343 -30.26 3.60 8.73
CA PRO A 343 -31.68 3.97 8.62
C PRO A 343 -32.00 4.89 7.42
N GLN A 344 -31.01 5.51 6.81
CA GLN A 344 -31.17 6.42 5.66
C GLN A 344 -31.00 5.70 4.30
N ASP A 345 -30.86 4.40 4.27
CA ASP A 345 -30.66 3.61 3.06
C ASP A 345 -31.98 3.48 2.27
N GLN A 346 -32.18 4.38 1.33
CA GLN A 346 -33.42 4.43 0.53
C GLN A 346 -33.57 3.18 -0.34
N GLU A 347 -32.48 2.66 -0.92
CA GLU A 347 -32.53 1.47 -1.76
C GLU A 347 -32.96 0.22 -0.96
N ALA A 348 -32.41 0.06 0.25
CA ALA A 348 -32.81 -1.01 1.14
C ALA A 348 -34.29 -0.86 1.59
N ASN A 349 -34.76 0.36 1.88
CA ASN A 349 -36.13 0.63 2.20
C ASN A 349 -37.10 0.28 1.06
N ASP A 350 -36.75 0.65 -0.18
CA ASP A 350 -37.52 0.30 -1.36
C ASP A 350 -37.58 -1.22 -1.58
N MET A 351 -36.46 -1.91 -1.37
CA MET A 351 -36.40 -3.36 -1.49
C MET A 351 -37.19 -4.07 -0.41
N LEU A 352 -37.15 -3.58 0.84
CA LEU A 352 -38.00 -4.06 1.93
C LEU A 352 -39.49 -3.90 1.60
N ALA A 353 -39.88 -2.71 1.10
CA ALA A 353 -41.26 -2.45 0.69
C ALA A 353 -41.70 -3.40 -0.45
N ARG A 354 -40.87 -3.63 -1.46
CA ARG A 354 -41.15 -4.58 -2.56
C ARG A 354 -41.33 -6.02 -2.03
N ALA A 355 -40.40 -6.48 -1.20
CA ALA A 355 -40.49 -7.81 -0.59
C ALA A 355 -41.74 -7.95 0.29
N THR A 356 -42.15 -6.88 1.03
CA THR A 356 -43.35 -6.85 1.86
C THR A 356 -44.64 -6.94 1.05
N ARG A 357 -44.67 -6.32 -0.15
CA ARG A 357 -45.81 -6.44 -1.07
C ARG A 357 -45.85 -7.77 -1.84
N GLY A 358 -44.93 -8.68 -1.59
CA GLY A 358 -44.84 -9.95 -2.30
C GLY A 358 -44.23 -9.83 -3.71
N GLU A 359 -43.53 -8.73 -3.99
CA GLU A 359 -42.92 -8.47 -5.29
C GLU A 359 -41.52 -9.07 -5.36
N GLY A 360 -41.38 -10.18 -6.07
CA GLY A 360 -40.09 -10.80 -6.41
C GLY A 360 -39.47 -10.17 -7.68
N ALA A 361 -38.28 -10.69 -8.05
CA ALA A 361 -37.62 -10.27 -9.29
C ALA A 361 -38.48 -10.57 -10.51
N LYS A 362 -38.63 -9.61 -11.41
CA LYS A 362 -39.35 -9.76 -12.68
C LYS A 362 -38.39 -9.49 -13.84
N ALA A 363 -38.45 -10.27 -14.90
CA ALA A 363 -37.54 -10.18 -16.07
C ALA A 363 -37.43 -8.79 -16.70
N ASN A 364 -38.51 -7.98 -16.63
CA ASN A 364 -38.60 -6.68 -17.29
C ASN A 364 -38.49 -5.48 -16.31
N VAL A 365 -38.15 -5.71 -15.06
CA VAL A 365 -37.99 -4.65 -14.05
C VAL A 365 -36.55 -4.60 -13.61
N ALA A 366 -35.93 -3.41 -13.72
CA ALA A 366 -34.55 -3.22 -13.28
C ALA A 366 -34.39 -3.62 -11.80
N SER A 367 -33.52 -4.57 -11.55
CA SER A 367 -33.08 -4.92 -10.20
C SER A 367 -31.98 -3.98 -9.74
N PRO A 368 -31.91 -3.69 -8.45
CA PRO A 368 -30.73 -3.04 -7.88
C PRO A 368 -29.45 -3.80 -8.23
N LYS A 369 -28.35 -3.05 -8.20
CA LYS A 369 -27.03 -3.64 -8.45
C LYS A 369 -26.41 -4.08 -7.13
N GLU A 370 -25.57 -5.09 -7.22
CA GLU A 370 -24.74 -5.52 -6.10
C GLU A 370 -23.83 -4.38 -5.67
N ARG A 371 -23.65 -4.23 -4.36
CA ARG A 371 -22.75 -3.23 -3.76
C ARG A 371 -21.33 -3.79 -3.70
N VAL A 372 -20.41 -3.13 -4.40
CA VAL A 372 -19.02 -3.54 -4.56
C VAL A 372 -18.15 -2.68 -3.68
N LYS A 373 -17.18 -3.28 -3.00
CA LYS A 373 -16.18 -2.55 -2.21
C LYS A 373 -15.07 -2.04 -3.12
N SER A 374 -14.68 -0.79 -2.93
CA SER A 374 -13.61 -0.15 -3.74
C SER A 374 -12.24 -0.22 -3.08
N THR A 375 -12.15 -0.74 -1.86
CA THR A 375 -10.94 -0.86 -1.04
C THR A 375 -11.02 -2.12 -0.20
N ILE A 376 -9.87 -2.62 0.25
CA ILE A 376 -9.74 -3.64 1.29
C ILE A 376 -9.32 -3.00 2.60
N ASP A 377 -9.67 -3.61 3.72
CA ASP A 377 -9.13 -3.23 5.03
C ASP A 377 -7.64 -3.60 5.09
N ILE A 378 -6.80 -2.59 4.92
CA ILE A 378 -5.34 -2.75 4.91
C ILE A 378 -4.83 -3.28 6.26
N ALA A 379 -5.44 -2.88 7.38
CA ALA A 379 -5.00 -3.34 8.70
C ALA A 379 -5.23 -4.85 8.85
N THR A 380 -6.43 -5.33 8.52
CA THR A 380 -6.76 -6.77 8.51
C THR A 380 -5.91 -7.53 7.49
N PHE A 381 -5.70 -6.97 6.30
CA PHE A 381 -4.83 -7.58 5.28
C PHE A 381 -3.39 -7.78 5.78
N LEU A 382 -2.80 -6.78 6.43
CA LEU A 382 -1.44 -6.86 6.99
C LEU A 382 -1.37 -7.85 8.16
N GLN A 383 -2.39 -7.90 9.02
CA GLN A 383 -2.48 -8.88 10.12
C GLN A 383 -2.54 -10.31 9.58
N LEU A 384 -3.37 -10.58 8.57
CA LEU A 384 -3.44 -11.89 7.90
C LEU A 384 -2.10 -12.26 7.26
N LYS A 385 -1.45 -11.30 6.58
CA LYS A 385 -0.14 -11.49 5.98
C LYS A 385 0.92 -11.86 7.02
N ALA A 386 0.90 -11.21 8.19
CA ALA A 386 1.77 -11.52 9.32
C ALA A 386 1.52 -12.93 9.87
N ALA A 387 0.24 -13.28 10.10
CA ALA A 387 -0.14 -14.57 10.66
C ALA A 387 0.21 -15.75 9.75
N LEU A 388 0.12 -15.57 8.42
CA LEU A 388 0.46 -16.60 7.45
C LEU A 388 1.97 -16.84 7.32
N LYS A 389 2.80 -15.84 7.62
CA LYS A 389 4.26 -15.99 7.62
C LYS A 389 4.82 -16.67 8.86
N GLN A 390 4.03 -16.75 9.93
CA GLN A 390 4.41 -17.40 11.19
C GLN A 390 4.07 -18.89 11.24
N LYS A 391 3.35 -19.40 10.24
CA LYS A 391 3.06 -20.82 10.01
C LYS A 391 4.10 -21.44 9.07
#